data_5aa21505d40693198a6ebfe0f619cd41
#
_entry.id   5aa21505d40693198a6ebfe0f619cd41
#
_cell.length_a   1.000
_cell.length_b   1.000
_cell.length_c   1.000
_cell.angle_alpha   90.00
_cell.angle_beta   90.00
_cell.angle_gamma   90.00
#
_symmetry.space_group_name_H-M   'P 1'
#
loop_
_entity.id
_entity.type
_entity.pdbx_description
1 polymer ?
#
loop_
_entity_poly.entity_id
_entity_poly.type
_entity_poly.pdbx_seq_one_letter_code
_entity_poly.pdbx_strand_id
1 'polypeptide(L)'
;MRKLLILLPLLFFSCDLFEWDVEYSVTGSGGSFDVTISNKDDGTSQFDNVSSGWTYSFSTDDENHFLYVSAQNQSSSGSVTTKIFVDGDKKKSSTSNGAYVIASCSMTVSD
;
A
#
# COMPACT_ATOMS: atom_id res chain seq x y z
N MET A 1 5.72 -15.06 -9.08
CA MET A 1 5.93 -15.24 -8.99
C MET A 1 6.09 -16.07 -8.88
N ARG A 2 5.88 -16.35 -8.82
CA ARG A 2 5.98 -16.87 -8.55
C ARG A 2 6.09 -17.96 -9.12
N LYS A 3 6.16 -18.26 -9.25
CA LYS A 3 6.34 -19.11 -9.54
C LYS A 3 6.52 -20.12 -9.84
N LEU A 4 6.46 -20.39 -9.97
CA LEU A 4 6.66 -21.25 -10.04
C LEU A 4 6.67 -22.19 -10.08
N LEU A 5 6.61 -22.41 -10.06
CA LEU A 5 6.71 -23.16 -9.81
C LEU A 5 6.60 -24.19 -9.93
N ILE A 6 6.52 -24.43 -10.04
CA ILE A 6 6.53 -25.23 -9.91
C ILE A 6 6.57 -26.31 -9.92
N LEU A 7 6.55 -26.65 -9.98
CA LEU A 7 6.71 -27.51 -9.79
C LEU A 7 6.55 -28.53 -9.51
N LEU A 8 6.41 -28.94 -9.23
CA LEU A 8 6.36 -29.69 -8.75
C LEU A 8 5.80 -30.49 -8.35
N PRO A 9 5.86 -31.09 -8.16
CA PRO A 9 5.31 -31.66 -7.69
C PRO A 9 4.80 -31.99 -6.94
N LEU A 10 4.56 -31.72 -6.57
CA LEU A 10 4.21 -31.70 -5.76
C LEU A 10 3.56 -31.52 -5.19
N LEU A 11 3.30 -31.43 -4.92
CA LEU A 11 2.87 -31.03 -4.35
C LEU A 11 2.25 -30.64 -3.81
N PHE A 12 1.94 -30.53 -3.47
CA PHE A 12 1.54 -29.98 -2.91
C PHE A 12 1.10 -29.27 -2.50
N PHE A 13 0.86 -29.06 -2.13
CA PHE A 13 0.64 -28.22 -1.73
C PHE A 13 0.07 -27.40 -1.69
N SER A 14 -0.05 -27.16 -1.59
CA SER A 14 -0.49 -26.39 -1.62
C SER A 14 -1.13 -25.65 -1.46
N CYS A 15 -1.36 -25.49 -0.92
CA CYS A 15 -2.26 -24.67 -0.85
C CYS A 15 -2.20 -23.37 -0.51
N ASP A 16 -1.88 -22.87 0.15
CA ASP A 16 -1.81 -21.65 0.37
C ASP A 16 -1.26 -20.93 -0.62
N LEU A 17 -1.66 -21.10 -1.52
CA LEU A 17 -1.10 -20.72 -2.62
C LEU A 17 -1.45 -19.45 -3.11
N PHE A 18 -2.60 -18.87 -2.77
CA PHE A 18 -2.99 -17.60 -3.24
C PHE A 18 -2.84 -16.59 -2.15
N GLU A 19 -1.86 -15.75 -2.28
CA GLU A 19 -1.73 -14.53 -1.49
C GLU A 19 -1.51 -13.39 -2.44
N TRP A 20 -2.09 -12.26 -2.14
CA TRP A 20 -1.79 -11.02 -2.86
C TRP A 20 -0.73 -10.27 -2.05
N ASP A 21 0.30 -9.79 -2.75
CA ASP A 21 1.31 -8.94 -2.14
C ASP A 21 0.88 -7.50 -2.28
N VAL A 22 0.70 -6.82 -1.16
CA VAL A 22 0.21 -5.45 -1.13
C VAL A 22 1.34 -4.52 -0.70
N GLU A 23 1.44 -3.39 -1.37
CA GLU A 23 2.39 -2.36 -0.98
C GLU A 23 1.73 -1.00 -1.05
N TYR A 24 1.87 -0.24 0.02
CA TYR A 24 1.50 1.18 0.04
C TYR A 24 2.76 2.01 -0.13
N SER A 25 2.65 3.13 -0.85
CA SER A 25 3.78 4.01 -1.11
C SER A 25 3.35 5.45 -0.89
N VAL A 26 4.23 6.23 -0.27
CA VAL A 26 4.03 7.66 -0.07
C VAL A 26 5.27 8.39 -0.56
N THR A 27 5.07 9.30 -1.50
CA THR A 27 6.14 10.14 -2.04
C THR A 27 5.65 11.58 -2.10
N GLY A 28 6.57 12.51 -2.27
CA GLY A 28 6.20 13.90 -2.44
C GLY A 28 7.39 14.82 -2.26
N SER A 29 7.15 16.10 -2.51
CA SER A 29 8.18 17.13 -2.37
C SER A 29 8.12 17.84 -1.02
N GLY A 30 7.16 17.47 -0.16
CA GLY A 30 7.13 17.99 1.20
C GLY A 30 8.25 17.38 2.05
N GLY A 31 8.45 17.91 3.25
CA GLY A 31 9.54 17.45 4.12
C GLY A 31 9.21 16.19 4.89
N SER A 32 7.96 16.04 5.30
CA SER A 32 7.53 14.85 6.03
C SER A 32 6.03 14.67 5.87
N PHE A 33 5.59 13.45 6.17
CA PHE A 33 4.19 13.08 5.97
C PHE A 33 3.70 12.25 7.15
N ASP A 34 2.42 12.42 7.50
CA ASP A 34 1.75 11.56 8.47
C ASP A 34 0.86 10.62 7.69
N VAL A 35 1.02 9.31 7.90
CA VAL A 35 0.41 8.28 7.08
C VAL A 35 -0.53 7.42 7.93
N THR A 36 -1.70 7.13 7.36
CA THR A 36 -2.66 6.21 7.95
C THR A 36 -2.96 5.13 6.91
N ILE A 37 -2.92 3.88 7.33
CA ILE A 37 -3.19 2.75 6.43
C ILE A 37 -4.15 1.76 7.09
N SER A 38 -4.80 0.95 6.26
CA SER A 38 -5.43 -0.27 6.75
C SER A 38 -4.39 -1.38 6.66
N ASN A 39 -4.23 -2.13 7.75
CA ASN A 39 -3.18 -3.14 7.84
C ASN A 39 -3.70 -4.55 7.56
N LYS A 40 -2.81 -5.53 7.68
CA LYS A 40 -3.13 -6.91 7.37
C LYS A 40 -4.27 -7.47 8.23
N ASP A 41 -4.43 -6.98 9.45
CA ASP A 41 -5.41 -7.50 10.40
C ASP A 41 -6.73 -6.73 10.37
N ASP A 42 -6.98 -5.99 9.28
CA ASP A 42 -8.18 -5.16 9.10
C ASP A 42 -8.28 -4.02 10.11
N GLY A 43 -7.17 -3.69 10.73
CA GLY A 43 -7.09 -2.55 11.62
C GLY A 43 -6.47 -1.35 10.93
N THR A 44 -6.22 -0.33 11.70
CA THR A 44 -5.62 0.91 11.23
C THR A 44 -4.27 1.13 11.91
N SER A 45 -3.28 1.50 11.13
CA SER A 45 -1.95 1.84 11.66
C SER A 45 -1.59 3.24 11.21
N GLN A 46 -0.86 3.96 12.07
CA GLN A 46 -0.43 5.32 11.78
C GLN A 46 1.06 5.44 11.93
N PHE A 47 1.67 6.23 11.04
CA PHE A 47 3.12 6.46 11.02
C PHE A 47 3.33 7.95 10.85
N ASP A 48 4.00 8.56 11.82
CA ASP A 48 4.20 10.01 11.82
C ASP A 48 5.59 10.36 11.31
N ASN A 49 5.70 11.49 10.64
CA ASN A 49 6.97 12.05 10.20
C ASN A 49 7.78 11.12 9.31
N VAL A 50 7.11 10.44 8.39
CA VAL A 50 7.82 9.60 7.41
C VAL A 50 8.34 10.47 6.28
N SER A 51 9.39 9.99 5.63
CA SER A 51 10.02 10.70 4.51
C SER A 51 9.49 10.19 3.18
N SER A 52 9.64 10.99 2.14
CA SER A 52 9.30 10.58 0.77
C SER A 52 10.02 9.29 0.42
N GLY A 53 9.30 8.37 -0.18
CA GLY A 53 9.81 7.04 -0.49
C GLY A 53 9.41 5.99 0.53
N TRP A 54 8.61 6.36 1.52
CA TRP A 54 8.13 5.43 2.53
C TRP A 54 7.23 4.37 1.89
N THR A 55 7.41 3.12 2.32
CA THR A 55 6.56 2.01 1.86
C THR A 55 6.18 1.14 3.04
N TYR A 56 5.09 0.41 2.86
CA TYR A 56 4.59 -0.57 3.83
C TYR A 56 4.02 -1.73 3.04
N SER A 57 4.48 -2.94 3.35
CA SER A 57 4.10 -4.13 2.58
C SER A 57 3.55 -5.22 3.47
N PHE A 58 2.60 -5.96 2.94
CA PHE A 58 2.09 -7.16 3.60
C PHE A 58 1.45 -8.06 2.55
N SER A 59 1.16 -9.30 2.93
CA SER A 59 0.47 -10.25 2.05
C SER A 59 -0.84 -10.66 2.70
N THR A 60 -1.85 -10.92 1.90
CA THR A 60 -3.15 -11.37 2.38
C THR A 60 -3.75 -12.39 1.42
N ASP A 61 -4.49 -13.36 1.95
CA ASP A 61 -5.24 -14.31 1.13
C ASP A 61 -6.74 -13.98 1.13
N ASP A 62 -7.13 -12.86 1.71
CA ASP A 62 -8.53 -12.44 1.80
C ASP A 62 -8.87 -11.58 0.59
N GLU A 63 -9.66 -12.11 -0.34
CA GLU A 63 -10.02 -11.40 -1.56
C GLU A 63 -10.87 -10.16 -1.30
N ASN A 64 -11.44 -10.03 -0.12
CA ASN A 64 -12.24 -8.88 0.24
C ASN A 64 -11.51 -7.92 1.17
N HIS A 65 -10.20 -8.09 1.31
CA HIS A 65 -9.43 -7.24 2.21
C HIS A 65 -9.45 -5.79 1.74
N PHE A 66 -9.83 -4.88 2.63
CA PHE A 66 -9.89 -3.46 2.31
C PHE A 66 -8.51 -2.85 2.40
N LEU A 67 -8.13 -2.10 1.37
CA LEU A 67 -6.84 -1.42 1.30
C LEU A 67 -7.07 0.08 1.34
N TYR A 68 -6.31 0.77 2.17
CA TYR A 68 -6.46 2.22 2.33
C TYR A 68 -5.12 2.81 2.71
N VAL A 69 -4.76 3.90 2.07
CA VAL A 69 -3.59 4.68 2.45
C VAL A 69 -3.95 6.17 2.32
N SER A 70 -3.61 6.91 3.35
CA SER A 70 -3.81 8.36 3.39
C SER A 70 -2.54 8.98 3.92
N ALA A 71 -2.10 10.06 3.31
CA ALA A 71 -0.90 10.76 3.77
C ALA A 71 -1.15 12.25 3.77
N GLN A 72 -0.77 12.91 4.85
CA GLN A 72 -0.87 14.35 4.97
C GLN A 72 0.51 14.97 4.89
N ASN A 73 0.65 15.94 3.99
CA ASN A 73 1.87 16.74 3.89
C ASN A 73 1.97 17.59 5.15
N GLN A 74 3.06 17.45 5.89
CA GLN A 74 3.28 18.21 7.13
C GLN A 74 4.07 19.48 6.88
N SER A 75 4.26 19.86 5.63
CA SER A 75 5.02 21.05 5.26
C SER A 75 4.10 22.15 4.78
N SER A 76 4.60 23.37 4.81
CA SER A 76 3.84 24.54 4.37
C SER A 76 3.78 24.67 2.85
N SER A 77 4.41 23.75 2.13
CA SER A 77 4.37 23.70 0.68
C SER A 77 4.70 22.30 0.20
N GLY A 78 4.60 22.06 -1.10
CA GLY A 78 4.96 20.80 -1.70
C GLY A 78 3.75 19.96 -2.07
N SER A 79 4.01 18.68 -2.31
CA SER A 79 3.00 17.74 -2.75
C SER A 79 3.11 16.43 -2.00
N VAL A 80 2.06 15.63 -2.06
CA VAL A 80 2.05 14.28 -1.51
C VAL A 80 1.31 13.37 -2.48
N THR A 81 1.85 12.18 -2.70
CA THR A 81 1.23 11.17 -3.56
C THR A 81 1.17 9.86 -2.79
N THR A 82 0.00 9.23 -2.80
CA THR A 82 -0.18 7.89 -2.25
C THR A 82 -0.46 6.92 -3.38
N LYS A 83 0.02 5.69 -3.23
CA LYS A 83 -0.17 4.64 -4.24
C LYS A 83 -0.45 3.32 -3.55
N ILE A 84 -1.26 2.49 -4.19
CA ILE A 84 -1.51 1.12 -3.77
C ILE A 84 -1.09 0.20 -4.90
N PHE A 85 -0.21 -0.75 -4.58
CA PHE A 85 0.24 -1.79 -5.52
C PHE A 85 -0.27 -3.13 -5.02
N VAL A 86 -0.73 -3.96 -5.94
CA VAL A 86 -1.09 -5.34 -5.66
C VAL A 86 -0.34 -6.22 -6.65
N ASP A 87 0.44 -7.15 -6.13
CA ASP A 87 1.28 -8.06 -6.93
C ASP A 87 2.19 -7.29 -7.89
N GLY A 88 2.70 -6.15 -7.43
CA GLY A 88 3.62 -5.33 -8.21
C GLY A 88 2.96 -4.36 -9.18
N ASP A 89 1.64 -4.44 -9.35
CA ASP A 89 0.92 -3.55 -10.26
C ASP A 89 0.32 -2.38 -9.50
N LYS A 90 0.53 -1.17 -10.00
CA LYS A 90 -0.07 0.01 -9.39
C LYS A 90 -1.55 0.03 -9.71
N LYS A 91 -2.37 -0.08 -8.68
CA LYS A 91 -3.82 -0.14 -8.82
C LYS A 91 -4.50 1.20 -8.56
N LYS A 92 -3.98 1.98 -7.61
CA LYS A 92 -4.56 3.27 -7.24
C LYS A 92 -3.46 4.27 -6.98
N SER A 93 -3.74 5.54 -7.23
CA SER A 93 -2.82 6.63 -6.99
C SER A 93 -3.60 7.91 -6.77
N SER A 94 -3.12 8.75 -5.87
CA SER A 94 -3.74 10.05 -5.60
C SER A 94 -2.65 11.05 -5.26
N THR A 95 -2.77 12.26 -5.78
CA THR A 95 -1.81 13.33 -5.53
C THR A 95 -2.55 14.59 -5.09
N SER A 96 -2.01 15.26 -4.08
CA SER A 96 -2.51 16.55 -3.63
C SER A 96 -1.34 17.52 -3.51
N ASN A 97 -1.59 18.78 -3.78
CA ASN A 97 -0.56 19.81 -3.79
C ASN A 97 -0.93 20.93 -2.82
N GLY A 98 0.03 21.36 -2.03
CA GLY A 98 -0.15 22.51 -1.14
C GLY A 98 0.20 22.18 0.31
N ALA A 99 0.05 23.21 1.15
CA ALA A 99 0.34 23.09 2.58
C ALA A 99 -0.68 22.17 3.24
N TYR A 100 -0.18 21.19 3.97
CA TYR A 100 -0.99 20.33 4.84
C TYR A 100 -2.13 19.58 4.14
N VAL A 101 -2.00 19.42 2.82
CA VAL A 101 -3.02 18.70 2.04
C VAL A 101 -2.89 17.19 2.29
N ILE A 102 -3.99 16.49 2.00
CA ILE A 102 -4.07 15.05 2.18
C ILE A 102 -4.32 14.38 0.83
N ALA A 103 -3.58 13.32 0.54
CA ALA A 103 -3.85 12.45 -0.59
C ALA A 103 -4.24 11.10 -0.04
N SER A 104 -5.28 10.47 -0.57
CA SER A 104 -5.70 9.16 -0.12
C SER A 104 -6.24 8.34 -1.27
N CYS A 105 -6.11 7.03 -1.17
CA CYS A 105 -6.74 6.11 -2.09
C CYS A 105 -7.11 4.82 -1.36
N SER A 106 -8.08 4.12 -1.93
CA SER A 106 -8.59 2.89 -1.33
C SER A 106 -9.11 1.96 -2.41
N MET A 107 -9.15 0.68 -2.07
CA MET A 107 -9.69 -0.35 -2.95
C MET A 107 -9.87 -1.63 -2.15
N THR A 108 -10.50 -2.62 -2.77
CA THR A 108 -10.52 -3.98 -2.24
C THR A 108 -9.48 -4.78 -3.02
N VAL A 109 -8.79 -5.70 -2.37
CA VAL A 109 -7.63 -6.36 -2.95
C VAL A 109 -7.91 -7.05 -4.28
N SER A 110 -9.12 -7.54 -4.48
CA SER A 110 -9.48 -8.24 -5.70
C SER A 110 -10.03 -7.31 -6.79
N ASP A 111 -10.08 -6.03 -6.57
CA ASP A 111 -10.60 -5.06 -7.57
C ASP A 111 -9.74 -5.00 -8.84
#